data_c98944d0c8c6d1689949c46062bfa9b9
#
_entry.id   c98944d0c8c6d1689949c46062bfa9b9
#
_cell.length_a   1.000
_cell.length_b   1.000
_cell.length_c   1.000
_cell.angle_alpha   90.00
_cell.angle_beta   90.00
_cell.angle_gamma   90.00
#
_symmetry.space_group_name_H-M   'P 1'
#
loop_
_entity.id
_entity.type
_entity.pdbx_description
1 polymer ?
#
loop_
_entity_poly.entity_id
_entity_poly.type
_entity_poly.pdbx_seq_one_letter_code
_entity_poly.pdbx_strand_id
1 'polypeptide(L)'
;MDLTDEVVGGWRGEQNKVAAMTLIWGRPLVDGAAVATAELARLTVDQCTIDDERFTLLAADAYRGDYLEVKLFDRKANQLASESLYDE
;
A
#
# COMPACT_ATOMS: atom_id res chain seq x y z
N MET A 1 -9.59 0.71 8.53
CA MET A 1 -9.26 -0.51 7.77
C MET A 1 -8.35 -1.41 8.58
N ASP A 2 -8.32 -2.66 8.25
CA ASP A 2 -7.48 -3.64 8.92
C ASP A 2 -6.33 -4.01 7.97
N LEU A 3 -5.09 -3.67 8.34
CA LEU A 3 -3.93 -3.82 7.49
C LEU A 3 -2.87 -4.70 8.14
N THR A 4 -2.23 -5.53 7.30
CA THR A 4 -1.02 -6.25 7.66
C THR A 4 0.01 -5.98 6.58
N ASP A 5 1.26 -5.77 6.96
CA ASP A 5 2.33 -5.55 6.00
C ASP A 5 3.54 -6.42 6.34
N GLU A 6 4.31 -6.75 5.31
CA GLU A 6 5.51 -7.55 5.46
C GLU A 6 6.50 -7.20 4.35
N VAL A 7 7.76 -7.07 4.69
CA VAL A 7 8.82 -6.93 3.70
C VAL A 7 9.09 -8.32 3.13
N VAL A 8 8.73 -8.52 1.85
CA VAL A 8 8.78 -9.84 1.22
C VAL A 8 9.98 -10.05 0.32
N GLY A 9 10.77 -9.01 0.10
CA GLY A 9 11.96 -9.16 -0.73
C GLY A 9 12.85 -7.95 -0.63
N GLY A 10 14.12 -8.20 -0.88
CA GLY A 10 15.10 -7.16 -0.98
C GLY A 10 16.20 -7.61 -1.91
N TRP A 11 16.78 -6.68 -2.63
CA TRP A 11 17.89 -6.99 -3.49
C TRP A 11 18.90 -5.85 -3.44
N ARG A 12 20.14 -6.20 -3.73
CA ARG A 12 21.21 -5.23 -3.81
C ARG A 12 21.49 -4.94 -5.28
N GLY A 13 21.22 -3.72 -5.70
CA GLY A 13 21.52 -3.26 -7.04
C GLY A 13 22.95 -2.78 -7.15
N GLU A 14 23.27 -2.19 -8.30
CA GLU A 14 24.57 -1.55 -8.49
C GLU A 14 24.76 -0.41 -7.50
N GLN A 15 26.01 -0.13 -7.13
CA GLN A 15 26.38 0.94 -6.20
C GLN A 15 25.87 0.74 -4.76
N ASN A 16 25.69 -0.52 -4.35
CA ASN A 16 25.27 -0.85 -2.98
C ASN A 16 23.89 -0.31 -2.59
N LYS A 17 23.05 0.01 -3.55
CA LYS A 17 21.67 0.39 -3.26
C LYS A 17 20.85 -0.84 -2.94
N VAL A 18 20.10 -0.77 -1.87
CA VAL A 18 19.19 -1.83 -1.45
C VAL A 18 17.77 -1.39 -1.75
N ALA A 19 17.06 -2.19 -2.54
CA ALA A 19 15.64 -1.99 -2.79
C ALA A 19 14.87 -3.03 -2.00
N ALA A 20 13.68 -2.68 -1.55
CA ALA A 20 12.82 -3.58 -0.81
C ALA A 20 11.42 -3.58 -1.41
N MET A 21 10.72 -4.70 -1.25
CA MET A 21 9.31 -4.79 -1.60
C MET A 21 8.52 -5.07 -0.32
N THR A 22 7.46 -4.31 -0.13
CA THR A 22 6.55 -4.50 0.99
C THR A 22 5.21 -4.98 0.46
N LEU A 23 4.78 -6.13 0.94
CA LEU A 23 3.46 -6.68 0.66
C LEU A 23 2.49 -6.16 1.71
N ILE A 24 1.37 -5.64 1.26
CA ILE A 24 0.32 -5.11 2.13
C ILE A 24 -0.96 -5.85 1.78
N TRP A 25 -1.63 -6.37 2.80
CA TRP A 25 -2.94 -6.97 2.58
C TRP A 25 -3.86 -6.56 3.72
N GLY A 26 -5.15 -6.56 3.42
CA GLY A 26 -6.08 -6.12 4.43
C GLY A 26 -7.52 -6.18 4.00
N ARG A 27 -8.35 -5.63 4.88
CA ARG A 27 -9.80 -5.52 4.70
C ARG A 27 -10.19 -4.06 4.84
N PRO A 28 -11.09 -3.56 3.98
CA PRO A 28 -11.43 -2.14 3.99
C PRO A 28 -12.18 -1.69 5.26
N LEU A 29 -13.07 -2.50 5.83
CA LEU A 29 -13.91 -2.18 6.98
C LEU A 29 -14.80 -0.95 6.79
N VAL A 30 -14.94 -0.47 5.55
CA VAL A 30 -15.86 0.61 5.19
C VAL A 30 -16.70 0.15 4.01
N ASP A 31 -17.95 0.59 3.97
CA ASP A 31 -18.86 0.21 2.89
C ASP A 31 -18.51 0.98 1.62
N GLY A 32 -18.66 0.32 0.48
CA GLY A 32 -18.51 0.94 -0.82
C GLY A 32 -17.09 1.05 -1.34
N ALA A 33 -16.11 0.55 -0.61
CA ALA A 33 -14.72 0.57 -1.08
C ALA A 33 -14.57 -0.36 -2.30
N ALA A 34 -14.04 0.18 -3.39
CA ALA A 34 -13.90 -0.52 -4.66
C ALA A 34 -12.45 -0.63 -5.11
N VAL A 35 -11.60 0.31 -4.72
CA VAL A 35 -10.19 0.36 -5.13
C VAL A 35 -9.33 0.69 -3.92
N ALA A 36 -8.20 0.00 -3.79
CA ALA A 36 -7.16 0.33 -2.82
C ALA A 36 -5.91 0.78 -3.55
N THR A 37 -5.21 1.76 -3.01
CA THR A 37 -3.94 2.25 -3.54
C THR A 37 -2.87 2.23 -2.47
N ALA A 38 -1.63 1.99 -2.88
CA ALA A 38 -0.45 2.21 -2.07
C ALA A 38 0.28 3.44 -2.62
N GLU A 39 0.56 4.40 -1.76
CA GLU A 39 1.26 5.64 -2.12
C GLU A 39 2.55 5.74 -1.33
N LEU A 40 3.61 6.08 -2.03
CA LEU A 40 4.92 6.31 -1.45
C LEU A 40 5.38 7.70 -1.85
N ALA A 41 5.70 8.55 -0.87
CA ALA A 41 6.07 9.94 -1.12
C ALA A 41 5.04 10.67 -2.01
N ARG A 42 3.75 10.41 -1.79
CA ARG A 42 2.60 10.98 -2.51
C ARG A 42 2.44 10.49 -3.96
N LEU A 43 3.19 9.46 -4.34
CA LEU A 43 3.04 8.84 -5.65
C LEU A 43 2.40 7.47 -5.50
N THR A 44 1.41 7.18 -6.32
CA THR A 44 0.78 5.87 -6.32
C THR A 44 1.77 4.86 -6.91
N VAL A 45 2.17 3.88 -6.11
CA VAL A 45 3.11 2.83 -6.53
C VAL A 45 2.41 1.53 -6.85
N ASP A 46 1.19 1.35 -6.36
CA ASP A 46 0.37 0.20 -6.72
C ASP A 46 -1.10 0.51 -6.48
N GLN A 47 -1.96 -0.19 -7.17
CA GLN A 47 -3.40 -0.12 -6.94
C GLN A 47 -4.04 -1.45 -7.28
N CYS A 48 -5.14 -1.77 -6.63
CA CYS A 48 -5.90 -2.98 -6.92
C CYS A 48 -7.39 -2.75 -6.72
N THR A 49 -8.17 -3.59 -7.39
CA THR A 49 -9.62 -3.67 -7.16
C THR A 49 -9.85 -4.46 -5.88
N ILE A 50 -10.77 -3.99 -5.05
CA ILE A 50 -11.16 -4.71 -3.85
C ILE A 50 -12.13 -5.81 -4.25
N ASP A 51 -11.78 -7.05 -3.91
CA ASP A 51 -12.55 -8.23 -4.22
C ASP A 51 -12.78 -9.02 -2.94
N ASP A 52 -14.02 -9.45 -2.71
CA ASP A 52 -14.38 -10.24 -1.54
C ASP A 52 -14.04 -9.55 -0.22
N GLU A 53 -14.15 -8.23 -0.17
CA GLU A 53 -13.81 -7.39 0.98
C GLU A 53 -12.34 -7.52 1.40
N ARG A 54 -11.46 -7.82 0.44
CA ARG A 54 -10.01 -7.95 0.67
C ARG A 54 -9.24 -7.27 -0.43
N PHE A 55 -8.03 -6.85 -0.10
CA PHE A 55 -7.13 -6.28 -1.09
C PHE A 55 -5.68 -6.66 -0.76
N THR A 56 -4.85 -6.68 -1.80
CA THR A 56 -3.42 -6.93 -1.69
C THR A 56 -2.69 -5.92 -2.57
N LEU A 57 -1.68 -5.27 -2.00
CA LEU A 57 -0.87 -4.27 -2.68
C LEU A 57 0.61 -4.63 -2.52
N LEU A 58 1.41 -4.25 -3.51
CA LEU A 58 2.85 -4.46 -3.48
C LEU A 58 3.56 -3.14 -3.72
N ALA A 59 4.23 -2.64 -2.70
CA ALA A 59 4.99 -1.41 -2.79
C ALA A 59 6.46 -1.73 -3.03
N ALA A 60 6.94 -1.48 -4.25
CA ALA A 60 8.34 -1.63 -4.60
C ALA A 60 9.11 -0.39 -4.19
N ASP A 61 10.36 -0.57 -3.81
CA ASP A 61 11.26 0.50 -3.38
C ASP A 61 10.78 1.26 -2.14
N ALA A 62 10.04 0.59 -1.29
CA ALA A 62 9.66 1.14 0.01
C ALA A 62 10.87 1.07 0.95
N TYR A 63 11.57 2.17 1.10
CA TYR A 63 12.72 2.27 1.98
C TYR A 63 12.29 2.54 3.41
N ARG A 64 13.12 2.08 4.33
CA ARG A 64 12.93 2.39 5.74
C ARG A 64 12.94 3.90 5.94
N GLY A 65 11.89 4.43 6.54
CA GLY A 65 11.72 5.85 6.73
C GLY A 65 10.87 6.54 5.69
N ASP A 66 10.57 5.87 4.58
CA ASP A 66 9.65 6.41 3.59
C ASP A 66 8.21 6.29 4.07
N TYR A 67 7.42 7.25 3.68
CA TYR A 67 6.03 7.35 4.09
C TYR A 67 5.16 6.50 3.15
N LEU A 68 4.72 5.36 3.64
CA LEU A 68 3.86 4.47 2.87
C LEU A 68 2.43 4.60 3.39
N GLU A 69 1.51 4.96 2.50
CA GLU A 69 0.12 5.21 2.83
C GLU A 69 -0.79 4.33 1.98
N VAL A 70 -1.81 3.78 2.59
CA VAL A 70 -2.85 3.02 1.90
C VAL A 70 -4.12 3.84 1.90
N LYS A 71 -4.73 4.01 0.73
CA LYS A 71 -5.99 4.73 0.58
C LYS A 71 -7.04 3.85 -0.04
N LEU A 72 -8.28 4.06 0.35
CA LEU A 72 -9.44 3.37 -0.19
C LEU A 72 -10.35 4.36 -0.91
N PHE A 73 -10.85 3.96 -2.06
CA PHE A 73 -11.74 4.78 -2.88
C PHE A 73 -12.98 3.99 -3.26
N ASP A 74 -14.09 4.71 -3.48
CA ASP A 74 -15.30 4.11 -4.01
C ASP A 74 -15.25 4.05 -5.55
N ARG A 75 -16.32 3.58 -6.16
CA ARG A 75 -16.42 3.47 -7.63
C ARG A 75 -16.37 4.81 -8.36
N LYS A 76 -16.64 5.90 -7.65
CA LYS A 76 -16.60 7.25 -8.19
C LYS A 76 -15.31 7.98 -7.89
N ALA A 77 -14.30 7.24 -7.39
CA ALA A 77 -13.00 7.76 -7.01
C ALA A 77 -13.04 8.75 -5.83
N ASN A 78 -14.04 8.63 -4.97
CA ASN A 78 -14.06 9.37 -3.71
C ASN A 78 -13.24 8.62 -2.66
N GLN A 79 -12.36 9.33 -1.99
CA GLN A 79 -11.55 8.72 -0.93
C GLN A 79 -12.42 8.43 0.29
N LEU A 80 -12.40 7.18 0.75
CA LEU A 80 -13.17 6.72 1.89
C LEU A 80 -12.35 6.59 3.16
N ALA A 81 -11.06 6.24 3.02
CA ALA A 81 -10.19 6.02 4.16
C ALA A 81 -8.73 6.14 3.75
N SER A 82 -7.86 6.38 4.72
CA SER A 82 -6.43 6.33 4.53
C SER A 82 -5.73 5.90 5.82
N GLU A 83 -4.61 5.21 5.70
CA GLU A 83 -3.81 4.78 6.84
C GLU A 83 -2.34 4.75 6.46
N SER A 84 -1.49 5.27 7.33
CA SER A 84 -0.04 5.23 7.17
C SER A 84 0.53 4.00 7.85
N LEU A 85 1.44 3.30 7.17
CA LEU A 85 2.06 2.10 7.71
C LEU A 85 3.35 2.39 8.48
N TYR A 86 4.04 3.46 8.15
CA TYR A 86 5.27 3.86 8.82
C TYR A 86 5.03 5.19 9.51
N ASP A 87 4.29 5.11 10.58
CA ASP A 87 3.92 6.25 11.38
C ASP A 87 4.85 6.33 12.59
N GLU A 88 5.64 7.35 12.63
CA GLU A 88 6.44 7.64 13.81
C GLU A 88 5.91 8.86 14.52
#